data_eacaed6bb4c5bd34a5309d82fbecdaad
#
_entry.id   eacaed6bb4c5bd34a5309d82fbecdaad
#
_cell.length_a   1.000
_cell.length_b   1.000
_cell.length_c   1.000
_cell.angle_alpha   90.00
_cell.angle_beta   90.00
_cell.angle_gamma   90.00
#
_symmetry.space_group_name_H-M   'P 1'
#
loop_
_entity.id
_entity.type
_entity.pdbx_description
1 polymer ?
#
loop_
_entity_poly.entity_id
_entity_poly.type
_entity_poly.pdbx_seq_one_letter_code
_entity_poly.pdbx_strand_id
1 'polypeptide(L)'
;MEVWKLLASVAGSLALIIISHFALKLYQRLWARPKKIEKQLKELGFKGNPYRFLHGDMKEFFAVAGEATSKPMDFSHDIGARVLPYEHHIVKKHGKSSFVWFGAKPRLNIMDPMLVKEILSKPDDFHKVYPDPVADLVVGGLSTAHGEKWPRHRKIINLAFNLEKLKGTLPEVYLSCKDTISKWKSLVSATSGFTEIDAWPYIENLARDMISRAAFGSNFEEGRRIFQLHEMQADLAFQFMGTSYIPWASHFKIKEKKKMRVLNQEMIDQLSRIVKKREETVKRGEEVNKDDLLSVLLEATRKENQEEGSGMSMEEVIDECKVFYSAGADSTARLLIWTIVCLSKHTDWQSRARDEVFQVMGKKDIDFEKLSHLKIITMILYEVLRLYPPAGMLLRATSKKMKLGNLTIPPWVHLTMPVIFHNHDTEIWGEDAKEFNPERFSQGISNATKGLPVFIPFSWGPRTCIGQHFAMIEVKMAVAMILQNFSLELSPSYLHAPELYFLMRPQYGAQIILQDLSATQ
;
A
#
# COMPACT_ATOMS: atom_id res chain seq x y z
N MET A 1 26.94 -61.65 -4.13
CA MET A 1 25.94 -61.41 -3.06
C MET A 1 26.47 -60.47 -1.98
N GLU A 2 27.70 -60.55 -1.53
CA GLU A 2 28.31 -59.69 -0.51
C GLU A 2 28.50 -58.22 -0.93
N VAL A 3 28.93 -57.97 -2.16
CA VAL A 3 29.09 -56.60 -2.71
C VAL A 3 27.77 -55.82 -2.69
N TRP A 4 26.65 -56.47 -3.04
CA TRP A 4 25.33 -55.85 -2.98
C TRP A 4 24.87 -55.52 -1.55
N LYS A 5 25.21 -56.38 -0.56
CA LYS A 5 24.93 -56.10 0.85
C LYS A 5 25.77 -54.94 1.36
N LEU A 6 27.02 -54.83 0.96
CA LEU A 6 27.91 -53.70 1.32
C LEU A 6 27.42 -52.41 0.70
N LEU A 7 27.05 -52.38 -0.58
CA LEU A 7 26.48 -51.21 -1.25
C LEU A 7 25.17 -50.78 -0.61
N ALA A 8 24.26 -51.70 -0.27
CA ALA A 8 23.03 -51.40 0.43
C ALA A 8 23.27 -50.84 1.84
N SER A 9 24.24 -51.35 2.57
CA SER A 9 24.64 -50.83 3.89
C SER A 9 25.23 -49.43 3.81
N VAL A 10 26.09 -49.16 2.84
CA VAL A 10 26.67 -47.82 2.59
C VAL A 10 25.57 -46.84 2.18
N ALA A 11 24.67 -47.23 1.28
CA ALA A 11 23.54 -46.42 0.87
C ALA A 11 22.59 -46.12 2.03
N GLY A 12 22.31 -47.10 2.89
CA GLY A 12 21.51 -46.93 4.11
C GLY A 12 22.16 -45.97 5.10
N SER A 13 23.47 -46.08 5.32
CA SER A 13 24.23 -45.18 6.20
C SER A 13 24.25 -43.74 5.66
N LEU A 14 24.44 -43.54 4.37
CA LEU A 14 24.37 -42.25 3.71
C LEU A 14 22.97 -41.64 3.82
N ALA A 15 21.93 -42.42 3.61
CA ALA A 15 20.54 -41.96 3.76
C ALA A 15 20.26 -41.53 5.21
N LEU A 16 20.71 -42.30 6.21
CA LEU A 16 20.58 -41.92 7.62
C LEU A 16 21.30 -40.61 7.97
N ILE A 17 22.50 -40.40 7.45
CA ILE A 17 23.28 -39.17 7.65
C ILE A 17 22.54 -38.00 7.03
N ILE A 18 22.02 -38.13 5.83
CA ILE A 18 21.23 -37.09 5.13
C ILE A 18 19.97 -36.77 5.93
N ILE A 19 19.20 -37.78 6.33
CA ILE A 19 17.96 -37.59 7.12
C ILE A 19 18.28 -36.90 8.44
N SER A 20 19.34 -37.36 9.16
CA SER A 20 19.76 -36.75 10.43
C SER A 20 20.17 -35.29 10.26
N HIS A 21 20.91 -34.99 9.18
CA HIS A 21 21.29 -33.60 8.85
C HIS A 21 20.07 -32.70 8.59
N PHE A 22 19.10 -33.21 7.81
CA PHE A 22 17.85 -32.51 7.56
C PHE A 22 17.03 -32.31 8.86
N ALA A 23 16.90 -33.34 9.68
CA ALA A 23 16.21 -33.29 10.97
C ALA A 23 16.85 -32.27 11.91
N LEU A 24 18.19 -32.24 11.98
CA LEU A 24 18.94 -31.26 12.77
C LEU A 24 18.72 -29.83 12.25
N LYS A 25 18.78 -29.60 10.96
CA LYS A 25 18.48 -28.29 10.35
C LYS A 25 17.04 -27.85 10.64
N LEU A 26 16.09 -28.78 10.55
CA LEU A 26 14.69 -28.52 10.83
C LEU A 26 14.47 -28.17 12.32
N TYR A 27 15.07 -28.95 13.23
CA TYR A 27 15.06 -28.69 14.66
C TYR A 27 15.66 -27.31 14.98
N GLN A 28 16.83 -27.01 14.42
CA GLN A 28 17.45 -25.69 14.61
C GLN A 28 16.57 -24.55 14.12
N ARG A 29 15.96 -24.70 12.94
CA ARG A 29 15.12 -23.66 12.31
C ARG A 29 13.79 -23.48 13.04
N LEU A 30 13.14 -24.56 13.46
CA LEU A 30 11.77 -24.52 13.98
C LEU A 30 11.66 -24.50 15.50
N TRP A 31 12.75 -24.82 16.22
CA TRP A 31 12.71 -24.86 17.68
C TRP A 31 13.87 -24.12 18.34
N ALA A 32 15.11 -24.56 18.11
CA ALA A 32 16.25 -24.04 18.86
C ALA A 32 16.48 -22.54 18.60
N ARG A 33 16.42 -22.11 17.33
CA ARG A 33 16.57 -20.69 16.96
C ARG A 33 15.44 -19.82 17.51
N PRO A 34 14.14 -20.11 17.30
CA PRO A 34 13.05 -19.35 17.89
C PRO A 34 13.18 -19.22 19.41
N LYS A 35 13.48 -20.30 20.12
CA LYS A 35 13.68 -20.28 21.58
C LYS A 35 14.85 -19.41 22.02
N LYS A 36 15.96 -19.43 21.27
CA LYS A 36 17.10 -18.55 21.51
C LYS A 36 16.72 -17.08 21.30
N ILE A 37 16.02 -16.79 20.21
CA ILE A 37 15.58 -15.41 19.92
C ILE A 37 14.55 -14.96 20.96
N GLU A 38 13.59 -15.82 21.37
CA GLU A 38 12.66 -15.51 22.47
C GLU A 38 13.37 -15.02 23.72
N LYS A 39 14.41 -15.75 24.15
CA LYS A 39 15.21 -15.39 25.31
C LYS A 39 15.89 -14.02 25.12
N GLN A 40 16.53 -13.79 23.98
CA GLN A 40 17.20 -12.53 23.68
C GLN A 40 16.22 -11.34 23.64
N LEU A 41 15.03 -11.51 23.06
CA LEU A 41 14.01 -10.44 23.03
C LEU A 41 13.50 -10.09 24.42
N LYS A 42 13.30 -11.08 25.28
CA LYS A 42 12.92 -10.86 26.69
C LYS A 42 14.03 -10.15 27.47
N GLU A 43 15.28 -10.48 27.23
CA GLU A 43 16.45 -9.80 27.82
C GLU A 43 16.54 -8.33 27.36
N LEU A 44 16.08 -8.01 26.17
CA LEU A 44 15.96 -6.65 25.63
C LEU A 44 14.72 -5.88 26.15
N GLY A 45 13.91 -6.49 27.03
CA GLY A 45 12.72 -5.87 27.61
C GLY A 45 11.43 -6.02 26.80
N PHE A 46 11.47 -6.73 25.67
CA PHE A 46 10.25 -6.99 24.90
C PHE A 46 9.42 -8.10 25.54
N LYS A 47 8.09 -7.92 25.54
CA LYS A 47 7.13 -8.89 26.08
C LYS A 47 6.32 -9.51 24.93
N GLY A 48 5.94 -10.77 25.05
CA GLY A 48 5.15 -11.47 24.05
C GLY A 48 4.80 -12.89 24.50
N ASN A 49 3.96 -13.54 23.73
CA ASN A 49 3.61 -14.93 24.00
C ASN A 49 4.85 -15.84 23.88
N PRO A 50 4.94 -16.94 24.67
CA PRO A 50 5.98 -17.93 24.49
C PRO A 50 5.85 -18.58 23.11
N TYR A 51 7.00 -18.86 22.47
CA TYR A 51 7.00 -19.52 21.17
C TYR A 51 6.28 -20.89 21.21
N ARG A 52 5.29 -21.05 20.34
CA ARG A 52 4.58 -22.31 20.11
C ARG A 52 5.10 -22.95 18.81
N PHE A 53 5.47 -24.21 18.90
CA PHE A 53 6.09 -24.93 17.77
C PHE A 53 5.31 -24.76 16.47
N LEU A 54 6.02 -24.43 15.41
CA LEU A 54 5.55 -24.28 14.03
C LEU A 54 4.57 -23.12 13.81
N HIS A 55 3.55 -23.00 14.64
CA HIS A 55 2.42 -22.06 14.41
C HIS A 55 2.71 -20.67 14.99
N GLY A 56 3.55 -20.56 16.02
CA GLY A 56 3.67 -19.32 16.76
C GLY A 56 2.31 -18.85 17.27
N ASP A 57 1.92 -17.63 16.94
CA ASP A 57 0.64 -17.03 17.35
C ASP A 57 -0.44 -17.08 16.24
N MET A 58 -0.18 -17.76 15.12
CA MET A 58 -1.03 -17.69 13.92
C MET A 58 -2.48 -18.13 14.16
N LYS A 59 -2.72 -19.12 15.04
CA LYS A 59 -4.10 -19.55 15.36
C LYS A 59 -4.87 -18.43 16.05
N GLU A 60 -4.24 -17.78 17.02
CA GLU A 60 -4.82 -16.68 17.78
C GLU A 60 -4.97 -15.44 16.88
N PHE A 61 -3.97 -15.17 16.02
CA PHE A 61 -4.03 -14.11 15.01
C PHE A 61 -5.28 -14.23 14.12
N PHE A 62 -5.52 -15.39 13.51
CA PHE A 62 -6.68 -15.59 12.63
C PHE A 62 -8.01 -15.58 13.38
N ALA A 63 -8.06 -16.06 14.61
CA ALA A 63 -9.26 -15.99 15.43
C ALA A 63 -9.65 -14.55 15.76
N VAL A 64 -8.69 -13.76 16.27
CA VAL A 64 -8.91 -12.34 16.62
C VAL A 64 -9.20 -11.50 15.38
N ALA A 65 -8.50 -11.74 14.26
CA ALA A 65 -8.76 -11.04 13.01
C ALA A 65 -10.16 -11.37 12.45
N GLY A 66 -10.54 -12.64 12.43
CA GLY A 66 -11.86 -13.08 11.98
C GLY A 66 -12.99 -12.51 12.82
N GLU A 67 -12.84 -12.46 14.15
CA GLU A 67 -13.82 -11.85 15.04
C GLU A 67 -13.97 -10.34 14.76
N ALA A 68 -12.87 -9.61 14.69
CA ALA A 68 -12.86 -8.17 14.46
C ALA A 68 -13.49 -7.76 13.12
N THR A 69 -13.34 -8.58 12.07
CA THR A 69 -13.88 -8.30 10.73
C THR A 69 -15.24 -8.92 10.45
N SER A 70 -15.80 -9.70 11.38
CA SER A 70 -17.07 -10.42 11.18
C SER A 70 -18.31 -9.53 11.13
N LYS A 71 -18.25 -8.33 11.71
CA LYS A 71 -19.36 -7.37 11.79
C LYS A 71 -18.87 -5.96 11.51
N PRO A 72 -19.72 -5.05 11.00
CA PRO A 72 -19.40 -3.63 10.98
C PRO A 72 -19.24 -3.09 12.41
N MET A 73 -18.67 -1.91 12.54
CA MET A 73 -18.59 -1.18 13.80
C MET A 73 -19.45 0.08 13.73
N ASP A 74 -19.77 0.65 14.88
CA ASP A 74 -20.36 1.99 14.93
C ASP A 74 -19.38 2.99 14.32
N PHE A 75 -19.92 4.05 13.70
CA PHE A 75 -19.05 5.04 13.08
C PHE A 75 -18.15 5.69 14.12
N SER A 76 -16.87 5.42 14.00
CA SER A 76 -15.81 5.99 14.84
C SER A 76 -14.50 6.01 14.06
N HIS A 77 -13.67 7.00 14.32
CA HIS A 77 -12.30 7.03 13.77
C HIS A 77 -11.31 6.22 14.61
N ASP A 78 -11.71 5.67 15.76
CA ASP A 78 -10.90 4.71 16.54
C ASP A 78 -10.93 3.31 15.91
N ILE A 79 -10.26 3.16 14.81
CA ILE A 79 -10.30 1.95 13.98
C ILE A 79 -9.15 0.97 14.24
N GLY A 80 -8.22 1.31 15.13
CA GLY A 80 -7.00 0.53 15.36
C GLY A 80 -7.25 -0.92 15.74
N ALA A 81 -8.25 -1.17 16.61
CA ALA A 81 -8.64 -2.51 17.05
C ALA A 81 -9.25 -3.36 15.92
N ARG A 82 -9.84 -2.72 14.90
CA ARG A 82 -10.43 -3.41 13.76
C ARG A 82 -9.41 -3.65 12.64
N VAL A 83 -8.56 -2.67 12.38
CA VAL A 83 -7.61 -2.68 11.26
C VAL A 83 -6.38 -3.54 11.55
N LEU A 84 -5.87 -3.49 12.78
CA LEU A 84 -4.75 -4.32 13.28
C LEU A 84 -5.15 -5.04 14.57
N PRO A 85 -6.16 -5.94 14.50
CA PRO A 85 -6.79 -6.48 15.69
C PRO A 85 -5.85 -7.31 16.57
N TYR A 86 -4.97 -8.08 15.97
CA TYR A 86 -4.04 -8.92 16.73
C TYR A 86 -2.90 -8.10 17.35
N GLU A 87 -2.33 -7.18 16.60
CA GLU A 87 -1.32 -6.22 17.11
C GLU A 87 -1.90 -5.37 18.26
N HIS A 88 -3.16 -4.91 18.10
CA HIS A 88 -3.87 -4.19 19.15
C HIS A 88 -4.05 -5.07 20.41
N HIS A 89 -4.49 -6.32 20.24
CA HIS A 89 -4.63 -7.28 21.33
C HIS A 89 -3.31 -7.48 22.08
N ILE A 90 -2.21 -7.65 21.36
CA ILE A 90 -0.87 -7.88 21.93
C ILE A 90 -0.34 -6.62 22.64
N VAL A 91 -0.51 -5.45 22.03
CA VAL A 91 -0.09 -4.18 22.67
C VAL A 91 -0.90 -3.93 23.95
N LYS A 92 -2.19 -4.21 23.96
CA LYS A 92 -3.03 -4.11 25.15
C LYS A 92 -2.60 -5.08 26.26
N LYS A 93 -2.20 -6.29 25.89
CA LYS A 93 -1.82 -7.36 26.83
C LYS A 93 -0.39 -7.19 27.37
N HIS A 94 0.55 -6.79 26.55
CA HIS A 94 1.99 -6.81 26.83
C HIS A 94 2.65 -5.44 26.84
N GLY A 95 1.94 -4.39 26.36
CA GLY A 95 2.45 -3.03 26.25
C GLY A 95 3.08 -2.71 24.89
N LYS A 96 3.50 -1.44 24.72
CA LYS A 96 4.10 -0.91 23.48
C LYS A 96 5.36 -1.68 23.05
N SER A 97 6.19 -2.13 23.99
CA SER A 97 7.40 -2.95 23.73
C SER A 97 7.04 -4.43 23.68
N SER A 98 6.42 -4.86 22.61
CA SER A 98 5.90 -6.21 22.46
C SER A 98 6.37 -6.90 21.17
N PHE A 99 6.23 -8.23 21.13
CA PHE A 99 6.49 -9.03 19.94
C PHE A 99 5.45 -10.13 19.76
N VAL A 100 5.29 -10.58 18.51
CA VAL A 100 4.39 -11.65 18.09
C VAL A 100 5.15 -12.70 17.27
N TRP A 101 4.61 -13.92 17.18
CA TRP A 101 5.19 -15.01 16.42
C TRP A 101 4.41 -15.31 15.15
N PHE A 102 4.97 -14.97 13.98
CA PHE A 102 4.46 -15.43 12.69
C PHE A 102 5.15 -16.75 12.31
N GLY A 103 4.53 -17.87 12.70
CA GLY A 103 5.20 -19.17 12.67
C GLY A 103 6.46 -19.14 13.55
N ALA A 104 7.61 -19.49 12.99
CA ALA A 104 8.90 -19.45 13.65
C ALA A 104 9.63 -18.11 13.57
N LYS A 105 9.00 -17.07 13.00
CA LYS A 105 9.59 -15.74 12.81
C LYS A 105 8.99 -14.75 13.82
N PRO A 106 9.81 -14.14 14.69
CA PRO A 106 9.31 -13.10 15.59
C PRO A 106 9.16 -11.78 14.84
N ARG A 107 8.13 -11.02 15.20
CA ARG A 107 7.89 -9.64 14.78
C ARG A 107 7.85 -8.73 15.99
N LEU A 108 8.74 -7.75 16.05
CA LEU A 108 8.74 -6.72 17.08
C LEU A 108 7.84 -5.57 16.67
N ASN A 109 7.00 -5.12 17.60
CA ASN A 109 6.26 -3.86 17.44
C ASN A 109 7.19 -2.71 17.84
N ILE A 110 7.49 -1.85 16.89
CA ILE A 110 8.32 -0.65 17.09
C ILE A 110 7.38 0.55 17.19
N MET A 111 7.18 1.00 18.43
CA MET A 111 6.26 2.11 18.77
C MET A 111 6.98 3.42 19.03
N ASP A 112 8.31 3.42 19.16
CA ASP A 112 9.11 4.64 19.33
C ASP A 112 9.33 5.31 17.96
N PRO A 113 8.90 6.58 17.79
CA PRO A 113 9.02 7.29 16.52
C PRO A 113 10.47 7.48 16.06
N MET A 114 11.42 7.63 17.01
CA MET A 114 12.83 7.83 16.67
C MET A 114 13.45 6.53 16.14
N LEU A 115 13.07 5.38 16.72
CA LEU A 115 13.49 4.07 16.20
C LEU A 115 12.85 3.78 14.84
N VAL A 116 11.60 4.17 14.62
CA VAL A 116 10.94 4.08 13.29
C VAL A 116 11.71 4.89 12.26
N LYS A 117 12.04 6.14 12.57
CA LYS A 117 12.87 6.99 11.69
C LYS A 117 14.22 6.36 11.39
N GLU A 118 14.91 5.82 12.41
CA GLU A 118 16.21 5.17 12.22
C GLU A 118 16.10 3.96 11.29
N ILE A 119 15.11 3.07 11.49
CA ILE A 119 14.85 1.90 10.64
C ILE A 119 14.62 2.31 9.18
N LEU A 120 13.75 3.29 8.95
CA LEU A 120 13.37 3.71 7.61
C LEU A 120 14.49 4.49 6.89
N SER A 121 15.41 5.11 7.65
CA SER A 121 16.57 5.83 7.11
C SER A 121 17.72 4.91 6.67
N LYS A 122 17.72 3.62 7.11
CA LYS A 122 18.78 2.64 6.85
C LYS A 122 18.24 1.41 6.08
N PRO A 123 17.80 1.56 4.83
CA PRO A 123 17.12 0.48 4.09
C PRO A 123 18.00 -0.73 3.76
N ASP A 124 19.32 -0.57 3.77
CA ASP A 124 20.27 -1.67 3.53
C ASP A 124 20.50 -2.51 4.78
N ASP A 125 20.33 -1.93 5.95
CA ASP A 125 20.40 -2.61 7.22
C ASP A 125 19.05 -3.24 7.61
N PHE A 126 17.96 -2.54 7.31
CA PHE A 126 16.58 -2.95 7.59
C PHE A 126 15.81 -3.10 6.26
N HIS A 127 15.95 -4.27 5.64
CA HIS A 127 15.37 -4.51 4.33
C HIS A 127 13.85 -4.79 4.39
N LYS A 128 13.15 -4.58 3.27
CA LYS A 128 11.72 -4.90 3.17
C LYS A 128 11.48 -6.41 3.36
N VAL A 129 10.38 -6.75 4.01
CA VAL A 129 9.93 -8.14 4.18
C VAL A 129 8.93 -8.45 3.08
N TYR A 130 9.23 -9.50 2.32
CA TYR A 130 8.25 -10.08 1.42
C TYR A 130 7.86 -11.46 1.97
N PRO A 131 6.57 -11.74 2.12
CA PRO A 131 6.11 -12.93 2.83
C PRO A 131 6.47 -14.25 2.12
N ASP A 132 6.59 -14.24 0.79
CA ASP A 132 6.81 -15.43 -0.04
C ASP A 132 7.47 -15.02 -1.38
N PRO A 133 8.27 -15.88 -2.05
CA PRO A 133 8.74 -15.66 -3.42
C PRO A 133 7.64 -15.39 -4.45
N VAL A 134 6.39 -15.76 -4.14
CA VAL A 134 5.20 -15.42 -4.93
C VAL A 134 4.86 -13.92 -4.85
N ALA A 135 5.28 -13.22 -3.80
CA ALA A 135 5.04 -11.79 -3.66
C ALA A 135 5.72 -10.96 -4.77
N ASP A 136 6.90 -11.39 -5.25
CA ASP A 136 7.60 -10.75 -6.36
C ASP A 136 6.80 -10.82 -7.68
N LEU A 137 5.99 -11.87 -7.85
CA LEU A 137 5.08 -12.00 -9.00
C LEU A 137 3.92 -11.01 -8.95
N VAL A 138 3.53 -10.55 -7.76
CA VAL A 138 2.44 -9.57 -7.58
C VAL A 138 2.95 -8.14 -7.66
N VAL A 139 4.06 -7.84 -7.00
CA VAL A 139 4.53 -6.47 -6.78
C VAL A 139 5.64 -6.09 -7.74
N GLY A 140 6.79 -6.74 -7.74
CA GLY A 140 7.92 -6.49 -8.66
C GLY A 140 8.57 -5.10 -8.62
N GLY A 141 9.36 -4.78 -9.67
CA GLY A 141 9.93 -3.46 -9.98
C GLY A 141 10.61 -2.74 -8.81
N LEU A 142 10.52 -1.42 -8.79
CA LEU A 142 11.12 -0.54 -7.77
C LEU A 142 10.72 -0.92 -6.33
N SER A 143 9.55 -1.52 -6.16
CA SER A 143 9.02 -1.89 -4.84
C SER A 143 9.82 -3.03 -4.20
N THR A 144 10.30 -3.99 -5.00
CA THR A 144 11.06 -5.17 -4.54
C THR A 144 12.56 -5.08 -4.82
N ALA A 145 13.01 -4.15 -5.66
CA ALA A 145 14.41 -3.97 -6.03
C ALA A 145 15.32 -3.76 -4.82
N HIS A 146 16.51 -4.38 -4.85
CA HIS A 146 17.55 -4.33 -3.82
C HIS A 146 18.92 -3.98 -4.40
N GLY A 147 19.89 -3.71 -3.54
CA GLY A 147 21.27 -3.42 -3.92
C GLY A 147 21.36 -2.29 -4.93
N GLU A 148 22.24 -2.41 -5.91
CA GLU A 148 22.49 -1.39 -6.94
C GLU A 148 21.31 -1.18 -7.91
N LYS A 149 20.47 -2.18 -8.09
CA LYS A 149 19.28 -2.07 -8.94
C LYS A 149 18.32 -0.99 -8.44
N TRP A 150 18.08 -0.90 -7.13
CA TRP A 150 17.13 0.06 -6.60
C TRP A 150 17.53 1.54 -6.81
N PRO A 151 18.75 2.02 -6.50
CA PRO A 151 19.10 3.41 -6.72
C PRO A 151 19.12 3.77 -8.21
N ARG A 152 19.53 2.86 -9.11
CA ARG A 152 19.47 3.04 -10.56
C ARG A 152 18.04 3.26 -11.03
N HIS A 153 17.11 2.36 -10.69
CA HIS A 153 15.70 2.47 -11.04
C HIS A 153 15.07 3.74 -10.43
N ARG A 154 15.33 4.00 -9.14
CA ARG A 154 14.82 5.19 -8.45
C ARG A 154 15.24 6.48 -9.13
N LYS A 155 16.51 6.59 -9.56
CA LYS A 155 17.05 7.75 -10.27
C LYS A 155 16.32 7.99 -11.58
N ILE A 156 16.13 6.94 -12.38
CA ILE A 156 15.45 7.03 -13.68
C ILE A 156 13.98 7.44 -13.49
N ILE A 157 13.28 6.74 -12.63
CA ILE A 157 11.83 6.94 -12.42
C ILE A 157 11.54 8.31 -11.80
N ASN A 158 12.42 8.84 -10.93
CA ASN A 158 12.27 10.18 -10.37
C ASN A 158 12.12 11.27 -11.45
N LEU A 159 12.66 11.06 -12.65
CA LEU A 159 12.51 12.00 -13.76
C LEU A 159 11.05 12.21 -14.18
N ALA A 160 10.20 11.16 -14.07
CA ALA A 160 8.77 11.25 -14.37
C ALA A 160 7.96 11.93 -13.24
N PHE A 161 8.48 11.93 -12.01
CA PHE A 161 7.77 12.44 -10.84
C PHE A 161 8.26 13.82 -10.38
N ASN A 162 9.00 14.56 -11.22
CA ASN A 162 9.30 15.96 -10.94
C ASN A 162 8.04 16.84 -11.16
N LEU A 163 8.00 18.00 -10.48
CA LEU A 163 6.79 18.83 -10.44
C LEU A 163 6.35 19.33 -11.83
N GLU A 164 7.30 19.65 -12.72
CA GLU A 164 6.99 20.16 -14.07
C GLU A 164 6.32 19.08 -14.92
N LYS A 165 6.86 17.85 -14.91
CA LYS A 165 6.28 16.72 -15.62
C LYS A 165 4.92 16.33 -15.05
N LEU A 166 4.77 16.36 -13.73
CA LEU A 166 3.47 16.11 -13.10
C LEU A 166 2.41 17.13 -13.55
N LYS A 167 2.77 18.41 -13.71
CA LYS A 167 1.86 19.41 -14.29
C LYS A 167 1.40 19.03 -15.70
N GLY A 168 2.30 18.48 -16.52
CA GLY A 168 1.99 18.00 -17.87
C GLY A 168 1.02 16.82 -17.93
N THR A 169 0.82 16.09 -16.84
CA THR A 169 -0.14 14.97 -16.76
C THR A 169 -1.51 15.37 -16.21
N LEU A 170 -1.65 16.58 -15.65
CA LEU A 170 -2.89 17.02 -15.01
C LEU A 170 -4.11 17.11 -15.95
N PRO A 171 -3.98 17.48 -17.24
CA PRO A 171 -5.10 17.43 -18.17
C PRO A 171 -5.74 16.03 -18.26
N GLU A 172 -4.93 14.98 -18.20
CA GLU A 172 -5.40 13.59 -18.25
C GLU A 172 -6.15 13.20 -16.96
N VAL A 173 -5.65 13.63 -15.81
CA VAL A 173 -6.34 13.47 -14.51
C VAL A 173 -7.68 14.20 -14.50
N TYR A 174 -7.72 15.41 -15.04
CA TYR A 174 -8.95 16.19 -15.19
C TYR A 174 -10.00 15.47 -16.04
N LEU A 175 -9.61 14.86 -17.15
CA LEU A 175 -10.52 14.09 -18.01
C LEU A 175 -11.13 12.91 -17.26
N SER A 176 -10.33 12.17 -16.50
CA SER A 176 -10.82 11.06 -15.67
C SER A 176 -11.85 11.52 -14.62
N CYS A 177 -11.59 12.65 -13.97
CA CYS A 177 -12.53 13.27 -13.03
C CYS A 177 -13.83 13.69 -13.72
N LYS A 178 -13.74 14.35 -14.87
CA LYS A 178 -14.87 14.81 -15.66
C LYS A 178 -15.77 13.67 -16.08
N ASP A 179 -15.19 12.55 -16.54
CA ASP A 179 -15.93 11.34 -16.91
C ASP A 179 -16.71 10.77 -15.72
N THR A 180 -16.11 10.71 -14.54
CA THR A 180 -16.77 10.23 -13.32
C THR A 180 -17.89 11.17 -12.87
N ILE A 181 -17.66 12.48 -12.88
CA ILE A 181 -18.68 13.48 -12.54
C ILE A 181 -19.86 13.42 -13.52
N SER A 182 -19.60 13.24 -14.82
CA SER A 182 -20.65 13.10 -15.82
C SER A 182 -21.53 11.87 -15.56
N LYS A 183 -20.92 10.74 -15.17
CA LYS A 183 -21.65 9.53 -14.76
C LYS A 183 -22.51 9.79 -13.52
N TRP A 184 -21.98 10.45 -12.51
CA TRP A 184 -22.71 10.77 -11.29
C TRP A 184 -23.86 11.75 -11.54
N LYS A 185 -23.66 12.77 -12.39
CA LYS A 185 -24.73 13.68 -12.83
C LYS A 185 -25.88 12.94 -13.51
N SER A 186 -25.56 11.99 -14.39
CA SER A 186 -26.58 11.16 -15.05
C SER A 186 -27.39 10.34 -14.05
N LEU A 187 -26.77 9.80 -12.99
CA LEU A 187 -27.48 9.06 -11.93
C LEU A 187 -28.41 9.97 -11.13
N VAL A 188 -27.93 11.15 -10.72
CA VAL A 188 -28.72 12.11 -9.95
C VAL A 188 -29.88 12.66 -10.77
N SER A 189 -29.67 12.97 -12.06
CA SER A 189 -30.72 13.48 -12.96
C SER A 189 -31.85 12.47 -13.16
N ALA A 190 -31.56 11.16 -13.09
CA ALA A 190 -32.57 10.11 -13.20
C ALA A 190 -33.49 10.01 -11.97
N THR A 191 -33.14 10.64 -10.83
CA THR A 191 -33.78 10.47 -9.51
C THR A 191 -34.27 11.77 -8.86
N SER A 192 -34.61 12.78 -9.64
CA SER A 192 -35.17 14.05 -9.13
C SER A 192 -34.21 14.88 -8.24
N GLY A 193 -32.91 14.81 -8.49
CA GLY A 193 -31.92 15.72 -7.91
C GLY A 193 -31.07 15.18 -6.74
N PHE A 194 -31.36 13.99 -6.25
CA PHE A 194 -30.50 13.26 -5.30
C PHE A 194 -30.54 11.74 -5.54
N THR A 195 -29.47 11.04 -5.19
CA THR A 195 -29.43 9.57 -5.30
C THR A 195 -28.46 8.97 -4.31
N GLU A 196 -28.79 7.76 -3.82
CA GLU A 196 -27.86 6.93 -3.06
C GLU A 196 -27.03 6.09 -4.01
N ILE A 197 -25.71 6.09 -3.79
CA ILE A 197 -24.77 5.25 -4.55
C ILE A 197 -23.78 4.55 -3.59
N ASP A 198 -23.27 3.40 -3.99
CA ASP A 198 -21.99 2.93 -3.48
C ASP A 198 -20.87 3.64 -4.25
N ALA A 199 -20.19 4.58 -3.60
CA ALA A 199 -19.12 5.35 -4.22
C ALA A 199 -17.85 4.52 -4.49
N TRP A 200 -17.64 3.40 -3.77
CA TRP A 200 -16.39 2.65 -3.83
C TRP A 200 -16.01 2.18 -5.24
N PRO A 201 -16.86 1.50 -6.02
CA PRO A 201 -16.51 1.07 -7.39
C PRO A 201 -16.20 2.24 -8.34
N TYR A 202 -16.89 3.38 -8.18
CA TYR A 202 -16.64 4.56 -9.01
C TYR A 202 -15.27 5.17 -8.72
N ILE A 203 -14.89 5.24 -7.44
CA ILE A 203 -13.61 5.78 -7.01
C ILE A 203 -12.45 4.86 -7.39
N GLU A 204 -12.63 3.53 -7.32
CA GLU A 204 -11.63 2.59 -7.83
C GLU A 204 -11.40 2.80 -9.33
N ASN A 205 -12.49 2.88 -10.11
CA ASN A 205 -12.39 3.10 -11.56
C ASN A 205 -11.79 4.46 -11.91
N LEU A 206 -12.12 5.51 -11.14
CA LEU A 206 -11.52 6.84 -11.29
C LEU A 206 -9.99 6.79 -11.09
N ALA A 207 -9.51 6.19 -10.01
CA ALA A 207 -8.07 6.09 -9.73
C ALA A 207 -7.34 5.23 -10.77
N ARG A 208 -7.97 4.17 -11.26
CA ARG A 208 -7.46 3.32 -12.34
C ARG A 208 -7.35 4.08 -13.67
N ASP A 209 -8.34 4.89 -13.99
CA ASP A 209 -8.33 5.71 -15.21
C ASP A 209 -7.29 6.83 -15.13
N MET A 210 -7.17 7.50 -13.97
CA MET A 210 -6.15 8.52 -13.72
C MET A 210 -4.74 7.99 -13.98
N ILE A 211 -4.36 6.87 -13.37
CA ILE A 211 -3.01 6.31 -13.55
C ILE A 211 -2.81 5.78 -14.97
N SER A 212 -3.84 5.21 -15.60
CA SER A 212 -3.75 4.72 -16.98
C SER A 212 -3.47 5.85 -17.95
N ARG A 213 -4.18 6.97 -17.83
CA ARG A 213 -3.99 8.14 -18.68
C ARG A 213 -2.69 8.86 -18.37
N ALA A 214 -2.48 9.24 -17.11
CA ALA A 214 -1.39 10.12 -16.71
C ALA A 214 0.00 9.47 -16.78
N ALA A 215 0.11 8.18 -16.48
CA ALA A 215 1.41 7.49 -16.46
C ALA A 215 1.70 6.70 -17.74
N PHE A 216 0.66 6.26 -18.47
CA PHE A 216 0.82 5.33 -19.60
C PHE A 216 0.18 5.83 -20.89
N GLY A 217 -0.50 6.99 -20.91
CA GLY A 217 -1.20 7.53 -22.06
C GLY A 217 -2.21 6.54 -22.65
N SER A 218 -2.81 5.72 -21.81
CA SER A 218 -3.88 4.76 -22.12
C SER A 218 -5.15 5.18 -21.35
N ASN A 219 -6.21 4.40 -21.43
CA ASN A 219 -7.40 4.63 -20.62
C ASN A 219 -7.77 3.37 -19.82
N PHE A 220 -8.75 3.51 -18.92
CA PHE A 220 -9.20 2.41 -18.09
C PHE A 220 -9.61 1.17 -18.90
N GLU A 221 -10.27 1.34 -20.05
CA GLU A 221 -10.74 0.22 -20.87
C GLU A 221 -9.55 -0.60 -21.42
N GLU A 222 -8.49 0.07 -21.88
CA GLU A 222 -7.27 -0.59 -22.32
C GLU A 222 -6.53 -1.27 -21.14
N GLY A 223 -6.53 -0.64 -19.97
CA GLY A 223 -5.92 -1.18 -18.75
C GLY A 223 -6.80 -2.15 -17.95
N ARG A 224 -8.10 -2.27 -18.27
CA ARG A 224 -9.09 -3.04 -17.47
C ARG A 224 -8.61 -4.45 -17.15
N ARG A 225 -8.08 -5.15 -18.13
CA ARG A 225 -7.61 -6.51 -17.95
C ARG A 225 -6.40 -6.60 -17.00
N ILE A 226 -5.53 -5.61 -17.00
CA ILE A 226 -4.37 -5.50 -16.10
C ILE A 226 -4.85 -5.42 -14.65
N PHE A 227 -5.83 -4.56 -14.37
CA PHE A 227 -6.39 -4.41 -13.02
C PHE A 227 -7.10 -5.68 -12.54
N GLN A 228 -7.88 -6.35 -13.41
CA GLN A 228 -8.50 -7.65 -13.08
C GLN A 228 -7.46 -8.72 -12.74
N LEU A 229 -6.38 -8.80 -13.52
CA LEU A 229 -5.29 -9.73 -13.26
C LEU A 229 -4.59 -9.43 -11.94
N HIS A 230 -4.38 -8.13 -11.64
CA HIS A 230 -3.82 -7.70 -10.36
C HIS A 230 -4.70 -8.09 -9.17
N GLU A 231 -6.01 -7.88 -9.24
CA GLU A 231 -6.97 -8.31 -8.21
C GLU A 231 -6.91 -9.84 -8.00
N MET A 232 -6.93 -10.62 -9.08
CA MET A 232 -6.83 -12.08 -8.99
C MET A 232 -5.49 -12.53 -8.38
N GLN A 233 -4.40 -11.83 -8.66
CA GLN A 233 -3.08 -12.10 -8.06
C GLN A 233 -3.07 -11.71 -6.58
N ALA A 234 -3.66 -10.56 -6.22
CA ALA A 234 -3.77 -10.10 -4.83
C ALA A 234 -4.57 -11.10 -3.97
N ASP A 235 -5.72 -11.58 -4.47
CA ASP A 235 -6.53 -12.59 -3.77
C ASP A 235 -5.75 -13.88 -3.52
N LEU A 236 -5.04 -14.37 -4.54
CA LEU A 236 -4.19 -15.54 -4.38
C LEU A 236 -3.06 -15.29 -3.38
N ALA A 237 -2.39 -14.14 -3.43
CA ALA A 237 -1.32 -13.78 -2.51
C ALA A 237 -1.84 -13.70 -1.07
N PHE A 238 -3.03 -13.14 -0.86
CA PHE A 238 -3.67 -13.09 0.46
C PHE A 238 -3.94 -14.50 1.01
N GLN A 239 -4.46 -15.41 0.18
CA GLN A 239 -4.63 -16.82 0.56
C GLN A 239 -3.30 -17.51 0.89
N PHE A 240 -2.20 -17.14 0.20
CA PHE A 240 -0.86 -17.65 0.51
C PHE A 240 -0.35 -17.15 1.86
N MET A 241 -0.61 -15.89 2.23
CA MET A 241 -0.17 -15.34 3.52
C MET A 241 -0.66 -16.17 4.70
N GLY A 242 -1.88 -16.70 4.63
CA GLY A 242 -2.46 -17.54 5.67
C GLY A 242 -1.70 -18.84 5.96
N THR A 243 -0.82 -19.26 5.07
CA THR A 243 -0.04 -20.52 5.21
C THR A 243 1.47 -20.32 5.03
N SER A 244 1.93 -19.13 4.69
CA SER A 244 3.35 -18.83 4.40
C SER A 244 4.29 -19.04 5.59
N TYR A 245 3.74 -19.07 6.80
CA TYR A 245 4.49 -19.36 8.01
C TYR A 245 4.89 -20.84 8.17
N ILE A 246 4.24 -21.76 7.42
CA ILE A 246 4.58 -23.19 7.45
C ILE A 246 5.67 -23.46 6.40
N PRO A 247 6.88 -23.93 6.79
CA PRO A 247 8.03 -24.01 5.89
C PRO A 247 7.84 -24.87 4.63
N TRP A 248 6.95 -25.84 4.68
CA TRP A 248 6.66 -26.75 3.55
C TRP A 248 5.32 -26.51 2.88
N ALA A 249 4.47 -25.63 3.41
CA ALA A 249 3.14 -25.37 2.83
C ALA A 249 3.21 -24.91 1.37
N SER A 250 4.27 -24.16 1.04
CA SER A 250 4.51 -23.72 -0.33
C SER A 250 4.73 -24.87 -1.34
N HIS A 251 5.15 -26.06 -0.88
CA HIS A 251 5.31 -27.23 -1.73
C HIS A 251 3.98 -27.93 -2.05
N PHE A 252 2.98 -27.78 -1.19
CA PHE A 252 1.65 -28.36 -1.40
C PHE A 252 0.73 -27.51 -2.26
N LYS A 253 1.05 -26.23 -2.44
CA LYS A 253 0.24 -25.26 -3.23
C LYS A 253 0.73 -25.15 -4.69
N ILE A 254 0.97 -26.29 -5.34
CA ILE A 254 1.49 -26.33 -6.72
C ILE A 254 0.49 -25.73 -7.72
N LYS A 255 -0.82 -26.02 -7.56
CA LYS A 255 -1.88 -25.53 -8.45
C LYS A 255 -1.99 -24.00 -8.40
N GLU A 256 -2.00 -23.45 -7.18
CA GLU A 256 -2.09 -22.02 -6.95
C GLU A 256 -0.85 -21.29 -7.46
N LYS A 257 0.35 -21.83 -7.26
CA LYS A 257 1.59 -21.30 -7.83
C LYS A 257 1.57 -21.32 -9.35
N LYS A 258 1.05 -22.40 -9.96
CA LYS A 258 0.88 -22.48 -11.42
C LYS A 258 -0.12 -21.40 -11.88
N LYS A 259 -1.26 -21.24 -11.19
CA LYS A 259 -2.23 -20.20 -11.49
C LYS A 259 -1.60 -18.80 -11.40
N MET A 260 -0.83 -18.52 -10.34
CA MET A 260 -0.13 -17.24 -10.17
C MET A 260 0.83 -16.94 -11.34
N ARG A 261 1.60 -17.95 -11.79
CA ARG A 261 2.51 -17.79 -12.94
C ARG A 261 1.75 -17.51 -14.24
N VAL A 262 0.62 -18.19 -14.46
CA VAL A 262 -0.23 -17.94 -15.65
C VAL A 262 -0.77 -16.52 -15.63
N LEU A 263 -1.31 -16.05 -14.49
CA LEU A 263 -1.79 -14.68 -14.34
C LEU A 263 -0.66 -13.66 -14.54
N ASN A 264 0.53 -13.94 -14.02
CA ASN A 264 1.68 -13.04 -14.20
C ASN A 264 2.12 -12.98 -15.67
N GLN A 265 2.12 -14.12 -16.39
CA GLN A 265 2.46 -14.12 -17.81
C GLN A 265 1.44 -13.34 -18.63
N GLU A 266 0.15 -13.55 -18.37
CA GLU A 266 -0.91 -12.77 -19.04
C GLU A 266 -0.78 -11.25 -18.73
N MET A 267 -0.42 -10.88 -17.50
CA MET A 267 -0.12 -9.50 -17.11
C MET A 267 1.03 -8.91 -17.95
N ILE A 268 2.14 -9.65 -18.07
CA ILE A 268 3.30 -9.27 -18.88
C ILE A 268 2.89 -9.09 -20.34
N ASP A 269 2.07 -9.99 -20.89
CA ASP A 269 1.60 -9.92 -22.28
C ASP A 269 0.73 -8.67 -22.52
N GLN A 270 -0.17 -8.31 -21.57
CA GLN A 270 -0.98 -7.10 -21.67
C GLN A 270 -0.12 -5.83 -21.62
N LEU A 271 0.80 -5.74 -20.65
CA LEU A 271 1.70 -4.61 -20.53
C LEU A 271 2.61 -4.45 -21.74
N SER A 272 3.11 -5.58 -22.29
CA SER A 272 3.93 -5.58 -23.51
C SER A 272 3.18 -5.04 -24.72
N ARG A 273 1.84 -5.25 -24.81
CA ARG A 273 1.01 -4.65 -25.88
C ARG A 273 0.95 -3.12 -25.75
N ILE A 274 0.75 -2.60 -24.52
CA ILE A 274 0.73 -1.15 -24.29
C ILE A 274 2.06 -0.52 -24.66
N VAL A 275 3.16 -1.14 -24.22
CA VAL A 275 4.53 -0.68 -24.52
C VAL A 275 4.76 -0.67 -26.05
N LYS A 276 4.46 -1.77 -26.75
CA LYS A 276 4.62 -1.86 -28.23
C LYS A 276 3.77 -0.83 -28.96
N LYS A 277 2.50 -0.66 -28.55
CA LYS A 277 1.62 0.37 -29.12
C LYS A 277 2.25 1.76 -29.03
N ARG A 278 2.81 2.10 -27.86
CA ARG A 278 3.51 3.38 -27.65
C ARG A 278 4.74 3.51 -28.55
N GLU A 279 5.58 2.48 -28.67
CA GLU A 279 6.76 2.50 -29.54
C GLU A 279 6.38 2.68 -31.01
N GLU A 280 5.31 2.03 -31.48
CA GLU A 280 4.81 2.16 -32.83
C GLU A 280 4.27 3.56 -33.10
N THR A 281 3.52 4.14 -32.14
CA THR A 281 3.03 5.53 -32.22
C THR A 281 4.17 6.51 -32.36
N VAL A 282 5.22 6.37 -31.53
CA VAL A 282 6.43 7.20 -31.65
C VAL A 282 7.14 7.01 -32.98
N LYS A 283 7.28 5.77 -33.49
CA LYS A 283 7.91 5.49 -34.80
C LYS A 283 7.14 6.10 -35.96
N ARG A 284 5.81 6.22 -35.86
CA ARG A 284 4.96 6.88 -36.88
C ARG A 284 5.04 8.41 -36.82
N GLY A 285 5.75 8.97 -35.86
CA GLY A 285 5.88 10.42 -35.67
C GLY A 285 4.61 11.08 -35.13
N GLU A 286 3.68 10.29 -34.56
CA GLU A 286 2.49 10.81 -33.90
C GLU A 286 2.86 11.47 -32.58
N GLU A 287 2.11 12.49 -32.20
CA GLU A 287 2.33 13.20 -30.95
C GLU A 287 2.00 12.32 -29.73
N VAL A 288 2.93 12.20 -28.79
CA VAL A 288 2.77 11.48 -27.54
C VAL A 288 3.21 12.37 -26.38
N ASN A 289 2.59 12.18 -25.23
CA ASN A 289 3.05 12.85 -24.01
C ASN A 289 4.46 12.35 -23.65
N LYS A 290 5.45 13.23 -23.75
CA LYS A 290 6.86 12.92 -23.45
C LYS A 290 7.17 12.98 -21.95
N ASP A 291 6.23 13.48 -21.15
CA ASP A 291 6.39 13.72 -19.73
C ASP A 291 5.84 12.59 -18.87
N ASP A 292 5.08 11.66 -19.47
CA ASP A 292 4.53 10.52 -18.75
C ASP A 292 5.60 9.47 -18.38
N LEU A 293 5.28 8.62 -17.42
CA LEU A 293 6.18 7.58 -16.92
C LEU A 293 6.66 6.63 -18.02
N LEU A 294 5.75 6.18 -18.89
CA LEU A 294 6.09 5.22 -19.93
C LEU A 294 7.11 5.79 -20.91
N SER A 295 7.00 7.06 -21.27
CA SER A 295 7.98 7.74 -22.13
C SER A 295 9.37 7.81 -21.48
N VAL A 296 9.44 8.11 -20.17
CA VAL A 296 10.70 8.10 -19.41
C VAL A 296 11.34 6.72 -19.35
N LEU A 297 10.53 5.68 -19.15
CA LEU A 297 11.02 4.29 -19.11
C LEU A 297 11.52 3.81 -20.47
N LEU A 298 10.82 4.14 -21.56
CA LEU A 298 11.27 3.82 -22.93
C LEU A 298 12.56 4.56 -23.32
N GLU A 299 12.73 5.79 -22.88
CA GLU A 299 13.98 6.52 -23.07
C GLU A 299 15.14 5.86 -22.32
N ALA A 300 14.88 5.34 -21.11
CA ALA A 300 15.87 4.57 -20.37
C ALA A 300 16.27 3.27 -21.09
N THR A 301 15.34 2.60 -21.78
CA THR A 301 15.65 1.43 -22.60
C THR A 301 16.55 1.78 -23.79
N ARG A 302 16.34 2.91 -24.43
CA ARG A 302 17.20 3.37 -25.52
C ARG A 302 18.63 3.62 -25.03
N LYS A 303 18.79 4.22 -23.85
CA LYS A 303 20.10 4.44 -23.21
C LYS A 303 20.79 3.13 -22.90
N GLU A 304 20.09 2.14 -22.34
CA GLU A 304 20.63 0.82 -22.04
C GLU A 304 21.15 0.10 -23.29
N ASN A 305 20.43 0.25 -24.44
CA ASN A 305 20.84 -0.32 -25.72
C ASN A 305 22.09 0.37 -26.32
N GLN A 306 22.41 1.60 -25.90
CA GLN A 306 23.59 2.35 -26.33
C GLN A 306 24.78 2.11 -25.41
N GLU A 307 24.53 1.99 -24.10
CA GLU A 307 25.55 1.83 -23.06
C GLU A 307 24.98 0.94 -21.94
N GLU A 308 25.48 -0.28 -21.86
CA GLU A 308 25.05 -1.28 -20.88
C GLU A 308 25.20 -0.74 -19.43
N GLY A 309 24.17 -0.92 -18.62
CA GLY A 309 24.12 -0.46 -17.23
C GLY A 309 23.74 1.00 -17.04
N SER A 310 23.56 1.78 -18.13
CA SER A 310 23.16 3.19 -18.04
C SER A 310 21.65 3.41 -17.94
N GLY A 311 20.83 2.41 -18.30
CA GLY A 311 19.39 2.50 -18.43
C GLY A 311 18.62 1.34 -17.77
N MET A 312 17.61 0.84 -18.49
CA MET A 312 16.74 -0.28 -18.08
C MET A 312 16.51 -1.24 -19.25
N SER A 313 16.53 -2.54 -19.00
CA SER A 313 16.07 -3.54 -19.97
C SER A 313 14.56 -3.45 -20.19
N MET A 314 14.06 -3.97 -21.31
CA MET A 314 12.62 -4.02 -21.59
C MET A 314 11.85 -4.84 -20.53
N GLU A 315 12.43 -5.90 -20.00
CA GLU A 315 11.87 -6.69 -18.92
C GLU A 315 11.72 -5.86 -17.63
N GLU A 316 12.75 -5.08 -17.30
CA GLU A 316 12.70 -4.15 -16.15
C GLU A 316 11.63 -3.06 -16.34
N VAL A 317 11.47 -2.55 -17.56
CA VAL A 317 10.39 -1.57 -17.88
C VAL A 317 9.02 -2.18 -17.67
N ILE A 318 8.77 -3.42 -18.13
CA ILE A 318 7.50 -4.10 -17.91
C ILE A 318 7.23 -4.34 -16.42
N ASP A 319 8.27 -4.70 -15.65
CA ASP A 319 8.15 -4.87 -14.19
C ASP A 319 7.80 -3.54 -13.49
N GLU A 320 8.37 -2.43 -13.94
CA GLU A 320 7.99 -1.10 -13.42
C GLU A 320 6.56 -0.73 -13.81
N CYS A 321 6.16 -0.95 -15.06
CA CYS A 321 4.77 -0.72 -15.47
C CYS A 321 3.78 -1.48 -14.58
N LYS A 322 4.05 -2.76 -14.28
CA LYS A 322 3.22 -3.58 -13.39
C LYS A 322 3.05 -2.93 -12.01
N VAL A 323 4.15 -2.47 -11.40
CA VAL A 323 4.12 -1.82 -10.09
C VAL A 323 3.31 -0.52 -10.12
N PHE A 324 3.53 0.32 -11.12
CA PHE A 324 2.89 1.64 -11.16
C PHE A 324 1.40 1.56 -11.50
N TYR A 325 0.96 0.59 -12.31
CA TYR A 325 -0.47 0.33 -12.51
C TYR A 325 -1.18 0.02 -11.17
N SER A 326 -0.61 -0.87 -10.36
CA SER A 326 -1.23 -1.28 -9.10
C SER A 326 -1.05 -0.25 -7.99
N ALA A 327 0.18 0.22 -7.75
CA ALA A 327 0.48 1.12 -6.63
C ALA A 327 -0.19 2.49 -6.80
N GLY A 328 -0.24 3.03 -8.03
CA GLY A 328 -0.86 4.31 -8.32
C GLY A 328 -2.38 4.28 -8.17
N ALA A 329 -3.03 3.25 -8.71
CA ALA A 329 -4.48 3.13 -8.61
C ALA A 329 -4.93 2.85 -7.17
N ASP A 330 -4.38 1.80 -6.56
CA ASP A 330 -4.89 1.28 -5.30
C ASP A 330 -4.76 2.27 -4.13
N SER A 331 -3.61 2.92 -3.97
CA SER A 331 -3.40 3.85 -2.86
C SER A 331 -4.20 5.14 -3.00
N THR A 332 -4.30 5.67 -4.23
CA THR A 332 -5.09 6.86 -4.55
C THR A 332 -6.58 6.63 -4.31
N ALA A 333 -7.11 5.48 -4.75
CA ALA A 333 -8.50 5.10 -4.48
C ALA A 333 -8.83 5.05 -2.98
N ARG A 334 -7.91 4.50 -2.15
CA ARG A 334 -8.12 4.44 -0.69
C ARG A 334 -8.12 5.81 -0.05
N LEU A 335 -7.19 6.69 -0.41
CA LEU A 335 -7.18 8.06 0.10
C LEU A 335 -8.46 8.80 -0.30
N LEU A 336 -8.87 8.68 -1.56
CA LEU A 336 -10.03 9.38 -2.08
C LEU A 336 -11.34 8.88 -1.45
N ILE A 337 -11.55 7.55 -1.32
CA ILE A 337 -12.78 7.03 -0.73
C ILE A 337 -12.94 7.40 0.74
N TRP A 338 -11.85 7.32 1.54
CA TRP A 338 -11.93 7.73 2.93
C TRP A 338 -12.10 9.24 3.08
N THR A 339 -11.59 10.04 2.14
CA THR A 339 -11.87 11.48 2.08
C THR A 339 -13.35 11.73 1.83
N ILE A 340 -13.97 11.02 0.88
CA ILE A 340 -15.41 11.12 0.60
C ILE A 340 -16.23 10.70 1.82
N VAL A 341 -15.94 9.57 2.44
CA VAL A 341 -16.63 9.10 3.66
C VAL A 341 -16.52 10.13 4.79
N CYS A 342 -15.32 10.66 5.05
CA CYS A 342 -15.14 11.69 6.08
C CYS A 342 -15.91 12.97 5.75
N LEU A 343 -15.86 13.47 4.52
CA LEU A 343 -16.58 14.67 4.12
C LEU A 343 -18.10 14.49 4.12
N SER A 344 -18.60 13.28 3.81
CA SER A 344 -20.02 12.94 3.88
C SER A 344 -20.53 12.89 5.33
N LYS A 345 -19.67 12.57 6.28
CA LYS A 345 -20.00 12.56 7.72
C LYS A 345 -19.83 13.93 8.37
N HIS A 346 -18.77 14.66 8.02
CA HIS A 346 -18.40 15.96 8.58
C HIS A 346 -18.76 17.07 7.58
N THR A 347 -20.06 17.38 7.51
CA THR A 347 -20.62 18.32 6.52
C THR A 347 -20.18 19.76 6.72
N ASP A 348 -19.77 20.15 7.93
CA ASP A 348 -19.13 21.43 8.25
C ASP A 348 -17.79 21.58 7.51
N TRP A 349 -16.93 20.57 7.57
CA TRP A 349 -15.67 20.53 6.83
C TRP A 349 -15.89 20.45 5.32
N GLN A 350 -16.91 19.74 4.89
CA GLN A 350 -17.31 19.70 3.48
C GLN A 350 -17.69 21.09 2.98
N SER A 351 -18.50 21.85 3.77
CA SER A 351 -18.90 23.22 3.41
C SER A 351 -17.68 24.14 3.31
N ARG A 352 -16.81 24.16 4.34
CA ARG A 352 -15.56 24.94 4.33
C ARG A 352 -14.68 24.63 3.12
N ALA A 353 -14.52 23.34 2.78
CA ALA A 353 -13.73 22.93 1.62
C ALA A 353 -14.38 23.38 0.32
N ARG A 354 -15.71 23.31 0.20
CA ARG A 354 -16.46 23.80 -0.97
C ARG A 354 -16.31 25.29 -1.14
N ASP A 355 -16.42 26.07 -0.07
CA ASP A 355 -16.25 27.52 -0.09
C ASP A 355 -14.82 27.88 -0.56
N GLU A 356 -13.79 27.19 -0.06
CA GLU A 356 -12.42 27.36 -0.55
C GLU A 356 -12.31 27.08 -2.05
N VAL A 357 -12.91 25.99 -2.52
CA VAL A 357 -12.88 25.62 -3.95
C VAL A 357 -13.53 26.71 -4.79
N PHE A 358 -14.70 27.22 -4.41
CA PHE A 358 -15.36 28.30 -5.15
C PHE A 358 -14.58 29.62 -5.08
N GLN A 359 -13.96 29.92 -3.95
CA GLN A 359 -13.13 31.13 -3.80
C GLN A 359 -11.86 31.07 -4.66
N VAL A 360 -11.17 29.92 -4.69
CA VAL A 360 -9.88 29.76 -5.38
C VAL A 360 -10.07 29.47 -6.87
N MET A 361 -11.00 28.59 -7.23
CA MET A 361 -11.20 28.10 -8.60
C MET A 361 -12.34 28.81 -9.34
N GLY A 362 -13.35 29.30 -8.61
CA GLY A 362 -14.60 29.79 -9.18
C GLY A 362 -15.55 28.65 -9.58
N LYS A 363 -16.51 28.99 -10.48
CA LYS A 363 -17.47 28.01 -11.05
C LYS A 363 -16.99 27.41 -12.40
N LYS A 364 -15.78 27.74 -12.84
CA LYS A 364 -15.19 27.31 -14.10
C LYS A 364 -14.36 26.02 -13.93
N ASP A 365 -13.81 25.55 -15.05
CA ASP A 365 -12.87 24.44 -15.05
C ASP A 365 -11.69 24.66 -14.08
N ILE A 366 -11.15 23.55 -13.56
CA ILE A 366 -10.06 23.57 -12.60
C ILE A 366 -8.81 24.23 -13.20
N ASP A 367 -8.32 25.25 -12.52
CA ASP A 367 -7.02 25.84 -12.79
C ASP A 367 -5.94 25.05 -12.04
N PHE A 368 -5.10 24.35 -12.79
CA PHE A 368 -4.07 23.46 -12.22
C PHE A 368 -3.06 24.17 -11.34
N GLU A 369 -2.74 25.43 -11.65
CA GLU A 369 -1.80 26.22 -10.83
C GLU A 369 -2.37 26.56 -9.47
N LYS A 370 -3.69 26.74 -9.42
CA LYS A 370 -4.41 27.07 -8.18
C LYS A 370 -4.61 25.87 -7.23
N LEU A 371 -4.39 24.62 -7.68
CA LEU A 371 -4.50 23.45 -6.81
C LEU A 371 -3.59 23.54 -5.57
N SER A 372 -2.45 24.21 -5.70
CA SER A 372 -1.54 24.45 -4.57
C SER A 372 -2.13 25.38 -3.50
N HIS A 373 -3.10 26.21 -3.85
CA HIS A 373 -3.77 27.18 -2.94
C HIS A 373 -4.92 26.56 -2.12
N LEU A 374 -5.34 25.33 -2.43
CA LEU A 374 -6.37 24.60 -1.68
C LEU A 374 -5.80 24.10 -0.34
N LYS A 375 -5.80 24.99 0.67
CA LYS A 375 -5.22 24.72 2.00
C LYS A 375 -6.14 23.86 2.85
N ILE A 376 -7.45 24.15 2.85
CA ILE A 376 -8.46 23.40 3.63
C ILE A 376 -8.52 21.96 3.12
N ILE A 377 -8.58 21.75 1.80
CA ILE A 377 -8.53 20.41 1.23
C ILE A 377 -7.20 19.72 1.64
N THR A 378 -6.07 20.42 1.64
CA THR A 378 -4.79 19.83 2.07
C THR A 378 -4.83 19.36 3.53
N MET A 379 -5.40 20.17 4.44
CA MET A 379 -5.58 19.79 5.84
C MET A 379 -6.48 18.56 5.99
N ILE A 380 -7.59 18.52 5.25
CA ILE A 380 -8.52 17.38 5.20
C ILE A 380 -7.77 16.12 4.74
N LEU A 381 -7.02 16.18 3.65
CA LEU A 381 -6.27 15.02 3.13
C LEU A 381 -5.21 14.53 4.13
N TYR A 382 -4.51 15.43 4.83
CA TYR A 382 -3.56 15.03 5.87
C TYR A 382 -4.28 14.36 7.05
N GLU A 383 -5.43 14.86 7.46
CA GLU A 383 -6.19 14.24 8.54
C GLU A 383 -6.76 12.88 8.13
N VAL A 384 -7.23 12.74 6.90
CA VAL A 384 -7.62 11.43 6.36
C VAL A 384 -6.43 10.47 6.30
N LEU A 385 -5.27 10.91 5.82
CA LEU A 385 -4.05 10.10 5.81
C LEU A 385 -3.60 9.71 7.23
N ARG A 386 -3.90 10.52 8.23
CA ARG A 386 -3.63 10.19 9.63
C ARG A 386 -4.61 9.15 10.16
N LEU A 387 -5.90 9.35 9.97
CA LEU A 387 -6.94 8.47 10.51
C LEU A 387 -7.08 7.17 9.71
N TYR A 388 -6.95 7.24 8.38
CA TYR A 388 -7.14 6.13 7.43
C TYR A 388 -5.93 5.99 6.49
N PRO A 389 -4.70 5.77 7.00
CA PRO A 389 -3.54 5.62 6.13
C PRO A 389 -3.73 4.41 5.21
N PRO A 390 -3.55 4.54 3.88
CA PRO A 390 -3.64 3.39 2.97
C PRO A 390 -2.78 2.22 3.43
N ALA A 391 -1.55 2.46 3.85
CA ALA A 391 -0.69 1.46 4.48
C ALA A 391 -0.78 1.56 6.01
N GLY A 392 -1.61 0.70 6.64
CA GLY A 392 -1.81 0.70 8.09
C GLY A 392 -0.58 0.27 8.90
N MET A 393 0.39 -0.42 8.29
CA MET A 393 1.66 -0.80 8.89
C MET A 393 2.80 -0.86 7.87
N LEU A 394 4.04 -0.69 8.35
CA LEU A 394 5.26 -0.92 7.57
C LEU A 394 6.04 -2.09 8.16
N LEU A 395 6.68 -2.88 7.29
CA LEU A 395 7.45 -4.06 7.69
C LEU A 395 8.91 -3.95 7.22
N ARG A 396 9.83 -4.31 8.11
CA ARG A 396 11.25 -4.48 7.81
C ARG A 396 11.77 -5.76 8.45
N ALA A 397 12.95 -6.21 8.03
CA ALA A 397 13.63 -7.37 8.62
C ALA A 397 15.12 -7.12 8.78
N THR A 398 15.73 -7.85 9.71
CA THR A 398 17.18 -7.93 9.88
C THR A 398 17.70 -9.26 9.38
N SER A 399 18.77 -9.27 8.58
CA SER A 399 19.47 -10.50 8.16
C SER A 399 20.67 -10.84 9.07
N LYS A 400 21.20 -9.84 9.74
CA LYS A 400 22.34 -9.91 10.68
C LYS A 400 22.00 -9.23 12.00
N LYS A 401 22.87 -9.33 12.99
CA LYS A 401 22.73 -8.60 14.24
C LYS A 401 22.87 -7.11 14.00
N MET A 402 21.87 -6.31 14.39
CA MET A 402 21.77 -4.88 14.09
C MET A 402 21.64 -4.05 15.36
N LYS A 403 22.32 -2.89 15.38
CA LYS A 403 22.10 -1.87 16.40
C LYS A 403 20.91 -1.00 16.00
N LEU A 404 19.98 -0.77 16.93
CA LEU A 404 18.80 0.09 16.76
C LEU A 404 18.64 0.91 18.04
N GLY A 405 18.99 2.18 17.99
CA GLY A 405 19.13 3.00 19.21
C GLY A 405 20.10 2.33 20.19
N ASN A 406 19.63 2.09 21.41
CA ASN A 406 20.38 1.38 22.45
C ASN A 406 20.17 -0.15 22.43
N LEU A 407 19.32 -0.64 21.54
CA LEU A 407 19.01 -2.05 21.41
C LEU A 407 19.97 -2.75 20.44
N THR A 408 20.19 -4.04 20.65
CA THR A 408 20.91 -4.90 19.72
C THR A 408 19.98 -6.01 19.23
N ILE A 409 19.34 -5.79 18.10
CA ILE A 409 18.34 -6.69 17.53
C ILE A 409 19.03 -7.94 16.96
N PRO A 410 18.58 -9.15 17.32
CA PRO A 410 19.08 -10.39 16.73
C PRO A 410 18.82 -10.48 15.21
N PRO A 411 19.55 -11.34 14.48
CA PRO A 411 19.24 -11.62 13.08
C PRO A 411 17.91 -12.36 12.95
N TRP A 412 17.28 -12.21 11.77
CA TRP A 412 16.02 -12.89 11.39
C TRP A 412 14.80 -12.44 12.19
N VAL A 413 14.84 -11.24 12.70
CA VAL A 413 13.71 -10.59 13.37
C VAL A 413 13.02 -9.66 12.37
N HIS A 414 11.71 -9.74 12.32
CA HIS A 414 10.89 -8.77 11.59
C HIS A 414 10.55 -7.60 12.53
N LEU A 415 10.46 -6.41 11.97
CA LEU A 415 10.10 -5.18 12.66
C LEU A 415 8.80 -4.67 12.06
N THR A 416 7.77 -4.55 12.88
CA THR A 416 6.47 -3.97 12.50
C THR A 416 6.41 -2.56 13.05
N MET A 417 6.16 -1.61 12.18
CA MET A 417 5.87 -0.21 12.51
C MET A 417 4.39 0.02 12.23
N PRO A 418 3.50 -0.09 13.24
CA PRO A 418 2.06 0.03 13.05
C PRO A 418 1.68 1.50 12.92
N VAL A 419 1.63 2.00 11.67
CA VAL A 419 1.37 3.41 11.33
C VAL A 419 0.07 3.90 11.96
N ILE A 420 -0.98 3.06 11.94
CA ILE A 420 -2.28 3.42 12.51
C ILE A 420 -2.19 3.69 14.03
N PHE A 421 -1.36 2.94 14.77
CA PHE A 421 -1.22 3.16 16.21
C PHE A 421 -0.44 4.44 16.52
N HIS A 422 0.60 4.76 15.72
CA HIS A 422 1.30 6.05 15.86
C HIS A 422 0.35 7.22 15.56
N ASN A 423 -0.50 7.07 14.55
CA ASN A 423 -1.43 8.11 14.12
C ASN A 423 -2.61 8.33 15.10
N HIS A 424 -2.95 7.33 15.93
CA HIS A 424 -4.04 7.38 16.91
C HIS A 424 -3.53 7.48 18.36
N ASP A 425 -2.22 7.69 18.57
CA ASP A 425 -1.63 7.78 19.91
C ASP A 425 -1.92 9.13 20.56
N THR A 426 -2.68 9.13 21.66
CA THR A 426 -3.06 10.34 22.40
C THR A 426 -1.87 11.06 23.02
N GLU A 427 -0.79 10.35 23.36
CA GLU A 427 0.44 10.96 23.86
C GLU A 427 1.10 11.87 22.81
N ILE A 428 0.92 11.56 21.52
CA ILE A 428 1.48 12.30 20.38
C ILE A 428 0.52 13.40 19.93
N TRP A 429 -0.74 13.02 19.63
CA TRP A 429 -1.70 13.85 18.94
C TRP A 429 -2.68 14.60 19.86
N GLY A 430 -2.70 14.29 21.16
CA GLY A 430 -3.63 14.86 22.14
C GLY A 430 -4.89 14.01 22.33
N GLU A 431 -5.77 14.44 23.21
CA GLU A 431 -6.98 13.70 23.59
C GLU A 431 -7.94 13.48 22.40
N ASP A 432 -7.94 14.40 21.43
CA ASP A 432 -8.71 14.33 20.20
C ASP A 432 -8.02 13.53 19.08
N ALA A 433 -7.02 12.69 19.40
CA ALA A 433 -6.27 11.88 18.44
C ALA A 433 -7.15 10.97 17.58
N LYS A 434 -8.35 10.62 18.05
CA LYS A 434 -9.30 9.74 17.37
C LYS A 434 -10.51 10.51 16.79
N GLU A 435 -10.41 11.83 16.76
CA GLU A 435 -11.42 12.70 16.15
C GLU A 435 -10.95 13.23 14.80
N PHE A 436 -11.91 13.51 13.90
CA PHE A 436 -11.62 14.13 12.62
C PHE A 436 -11.47 15.66 12.80
N ASN A 437 -10.24 16.09 12.94
CA ASN A 437 -9.90 17.50 13.16
C ASN A 437 -8.80 17.97 12.18
N PRO A 438 -9.15 18.35 10.93
CA PRO A 438 -8.20 18.87 9.95
C PRO A 438 -7.47 20.14 10.41
N GLU A 439 -8.05 20.94 11.32
CA GLU A 439 -7.43 22.16 11.85
C GLU A 439 -6.07 21.90 12.50
N ARG A 440 -5.84 20.69 12.95
CA ARG A 440 -4.56 20.18 13.45
C ARG A 440 -3.39 20.48 12.52
N PHE A 441 -3.63 20.49 11.22
CA PHE A 441 -2.63 20.74 10.18
C PHE A 441 -2.58 22.18 9.68
N SER A 442 -3.32 23.12 10.29
CA SER A 442 -3.38 24.53 9.87
C SER A 442 -2.01 25.21 9.89
N GLN A 443 -1.13 24.84 10.82
CA GLN A 443 0.24 25.34 10.94
C GLN A 443 1.29 24.36 10.35
N GLY A 444 0.85 23.40 9.52
CA GLY A 444 1.69 22.41 8.87
C GLY A 444 2.01 21.18 9.71
N ILE A 445 2.60 20.19 9.05
CA ILE A 445 2.87 18.85 9.62
C ILE A 445 3.80 18.94 10.84
N SER A 446 4.84 19.77 10.78
CA SER A 446 5.84 19.85 11.87
C SER A 446 5.19 20.31 13.18
N ASN A 447 4.27 21.31 13.12
CA ASN A 447 3.56 21.76 14.29
C ASN A 447 2.57 20.72 14.80
N ALA A 448 1.82 20.09 13.90
CA ALA A 448 0.86 19.05 14.24
C ALA A 448 1.52 17.87 14.98
N THR A 449 2.75 17.50 14.58
CA THR A 449 3.51 16.39 15.15
C THR A 449 4.46 16.79 16.28
N LYS A 450 4.48 18.07 16.68
CA LYS A 450 5.45 18.62 17.65
C LYS A 450 6.91 18.32 17.27
N GLY A 451 7.20 18.29 15.95
CA GLY A 451 8.51 17.96 15.40
C GLY A 451 8.89 16.48 15.40
N LEU A 452 8.02 15.59 15.89
CA LEU A 452 8.28 14.14 15.90
C LEU A 452 8.06 13.53 14.51
N PRO A 453 8.84 12.51 14.11
CA PRO A 453 8.71 11.84 12.82
C PRO A 453 7.63 10.74 12.86
N VAL A 454 6.40 11.10 13.22
CA VAL A 454 5.27 10.17 13.42
C VAL A 454 4.29 10.15 12.27
N PHE A 455 4.16 11.25 11.53
CA PHE A 455 3.29 11.33 10.37
C PHE A 455 4.04 10.90 9.12
N ILE A 456 3.92 9.63 8.79
CA ILE A 456 4.67 8.96 7.72
C ILE A 456 3.77 8.22 6.72
N PRO A 457 2.67 8.84 6.21
CA PRO A 457 1.72 8.17 5.32
C PRO A 457 2.36 7.71 4.01
N PHE A 458 3.46 8.34 3.60
CA PHE A 458 4.25 8.01 2.43
C PHE A 458 5.58 7.32 2.77
N SER A 459 5.70 6.72 3.98
CA SER A 459 6.96 6.19 4.52
C SER A 459 7.98 7.31 4.80
N TRP A 460 9.24 6.96 5.02
CA TRP A 460 10.33 7.88 5.37
C TRP A 460 11.66 7.45 4.76
N GLY A 461 12.60 8.39 4.66
CA GLY A 461 13.98 8.14 4.23
C GLY A 461 14.11 7.86 2.73
N PRO A 462 15.19 7.15 2.31
CA PRO A 462 15.47 6.94 0.89
C PRO A 462 14.34 6.21 0.14
N ARG A 463 13.60 5.34 0.83
CA ARG A 463 12.48 4.55 0.29
C ARG A 463 11.12 5.23 0.44
N THR A 464 11.07 6.55 0.66
CA THR A 464 9.81 7.32 0.68
C THR A 464 9.05 7.15 -0.65
N CYS A 465 7.72 7.26 -0.60
CA CYS A 465 6.88 7.09 -1.79
C CYS A 465 7.32 8.05 -2.90
N ILE A 466 7.55 7.49 -4.10
CA ILE A 466 7.93 8.29 -5.26
C ILE A 466 6.75 9.09 -5.81
N GLY A 467 5.54 8.56 -5.68
CA GLY A 467 4.30 9.15 -6.17
C GLY A 467 3.60 10.09 -5.19
N GLN A 468 4.21 10.47 -4.05
CA GLN A 468 3.51 11.25 -3.02
C GLN A 468 2.93 12.57 -3.53
N HIS A 469 3.68 13.33 -4.34
CA HIS A 469 3.21 14.60 -4.91
C HIS A 469 2.12 14.38 -5.93
N PHE A 470 2.27 13.36 -6.78
CA PHE A 470 1.28 12.99 -7.77
C PHE A 470 -0.05 12.60 -7.10
N ALA A 471 -0.04 11.66 -6.15
CA ALA A 471 -1.23 11.23 -5.41
C ALA A 471 -1.95 12.40 -4.72
N MET A 472 -1.20 13.31 -4.10
CA MET A 472 -1.80 14.48 -3.44
C MET A 472 -2.46 15.44 -4.43
N ILE A 473 -1.88 15.63 -5.62
CA ILE A 473 -2.44 16.50 -6.65
C ILE A 473 -3.68 15.86 -7.28
N GLU A 474 -3.62 14.56 -7.62
CA GLU A 474 -4.76 13.80 -8.17
C GLU A 474 -5.97 13.88 -7.24
N VAL A 475 -5.77 13.56 -5.97
CA VAL A 475 -6.87 13.54 -4.98
C VAL A 475 -7.40 14.95 -4.72
N LYS A 476 -6.53 15.97 -4.65
CA LYS A 476 -6.99 17.37 -4.55
C LYS A 476 -7.89 17.76 -5.71
N MET A 477 -7.50 17.44 -6.94
CA MET A 477 -8.29 17.73 -8.13
C MET A 477 -9.64 17.00 -8.08
N ALA A 478 -9.64 15.71 -7.78
CA ALA A 478 -10.87 14.92 -7.71
C ALA A 478 -11.82 15.45 -6.63
N VAL A 479 -11.33 15.74 -5.43
CA VAL A 479 -12.14 16.29 -4.33
C VAL A 479 -12.68 17.67 -4.69
N ALA A 480 -11.85 18.55 -5.28
CA ALA A 480 -12.30 19.88 -5.70
C ALA A 480 -13.43 19.79 -6.72
N MET A 481 -13.27 18.95 -7.77
CA MET A 481 -14.28 18.77 -8.80
C MET A 481 -15.57 18.12 -8.26
N ILE A 482 -15.47 17.17 -7.35
CA ILE A 482 -16.64 16.57 -6.70
C ILE A 482 -17.39 17.64 -5.89
N LEU A 483 -16.69 18.42 -5.07
CA LEU A 483 -17.30 19.45 -4.24
C LEU A 483 -17.89 20.64 -5.02
N GLN A 484 -17.37 20.93 -6.22
CA GLN A 484 -17.97 21.92 -7.12
C GLN A 484 -19.34 21.46 -7.68
N ASN A 485 -19.55 20.16 -7.80
CA ASN A 485 -20.71 19.61 -8.48
C ASN A 485 -21.74 19.01 -7.53
N PHE A 486 -21.31 18.46 -6.38
CA PHE A 486 -22.19 17.68 -5.52
C PHE A 486 -22.08 18.08 -4.05
N SER A 487 -23.20 17.97 -3.35
CA SER A 487 -23.25 17.80 -1.91
C SER A 487 -23.26 16.32 -1.57
N LEU A 488 -22.53 15.95 -0.53
CA LEU A 488 -22.35 14.57 -0.10
C LEU A 488 -22.92 14.40 1.32
N GLU A 489 -23.68 13.35 1.53
CA GLU A 489 -24.14 12.94 2.85
C GLU A 489 -23.90 11.45 3.05
N LEU A 490 -23.53 11.05 4.27
CA LEU A 490 -23.33 9.62 4.56
C LEU A 490 -24.69 8.94 4.62
N SER A 491 -24.90 7.89 3.80
CA SER A 491 -26.16 7.20 3.76
C SER A 491 -26.47 6.50 5.10
N PRO A 492 -27.74 6.46 5.53
CA PRO A 492 -28.16 5.61 6.65
C PRO A 492 -27.86 4.11 6.44
N SER A 493 -27.71 3.66 5.18
CA SER A 493 -27.32 2.29 4.82
C SER A 493 -25.82 2.02 4.92
N TYR A 494 -24.99 3.04 5.16
CA TYR A 494 -23.54 2.88 5.26
C TYR A 494 -23.14 2.04 6.48
N LEU A 495 -22.37 1.00 6.23
CA LEU A 495 -21.81 0.13 7.26
C LEU A 495 -20.31 0.46 7.46
N HIS A 496 -19.97 1.06 8.59
CA HIS A 496 -18.59 1.43 8.87
C HIS A 496 -17.73 0.20 9.17
N ALA A 497 -16.83 -0.13 8.25
CA ALA A 497 -16.04 -1.34 8.33
C ALA A 497 -14.68 -1.19 7.61
N PRO A 498 -13.76 -0.36 8.14
CA PRO A 498 -12.41 -0.30 7.61
C PRO A 498 -11.68 -1.63 7.85
N GLU A 499 -11.08 -2.19 6.78
CA GLU A 499 -10.27 -3.40 6.86
C GLU A 499 -8.92 -3.21 6.16
N LEU A 500 -7.88 -3.89 6.65
CA LEU A 500 -6.56 -3.90 6.04
C LEU A 500 -6.41 -5.15 5.15
N TYR A 501 -6.76 -4.99 3.86
CA TYR A 501 -6.52 -5.96 2.82
C TYR A 501 -5.37 -5.48 1.93
N PHE A 502 -4.12 -5.77 2.29
CA PHE A 502 -2.89 -5.11 1.84
C PHE A 502 -2.89 -3.60 2.09
N LEU A 503 -3.89 -2.89 1.61
CA LEU A 503 -4.18 -1.48 1.89
C LEU A 503 -5.56 -1.36 2.54
N MET A 504 -5.79 -0.24 3.25
CA MET A 504 -7.02 0.00 3.99
C MET A 504 -8.19 0.34 3.07
N ARG A 505 -9.25 -0.46 3.09
CA ARG A 505 -10.44 -0.27 2.27
C ARG A 505 -11.74 -0.39 3.09
N PRO A 506 -12.88 0.13 2.61
CA PRO A 506 -14.19 -0.18 3.19
C PRO A 506 -14.62 -1.60 2.79
N GLN A 507 -14.93 -2.44 3.79
CA GLN A 507 -15.29 -3.86 3.57
C GLN A 507 -16.65 -4.02 2.88
N TYR A 508 -17.61 -3.12 3.15
CA TYR A 508 -18.99 -3.20 2.65
C TYR A 508 -19.33 -2.06 1.69
N GLY A 509 -18.32 -1.48 1.00
CA GLY A 509 -18.52 -0.32 0.15
C GLY A 509 -18.64 1.00 0.91
N ALA A 510 -19.03 2.05 0.21
CA ALA A 510 -19.17 3.39 0.76
C ALA A 510 -20.45 4.03 0.24
N GLN A 511 -21.58 3.73 0.88
CA GLN A 511 -22.89 4.24 0.52
C GLN A 511 -22.99 5.70 0.94
N ILE A 512 -23.21 6.58 -0.05
CA ILE A 512 -23.39 8.02 0.14
C ILE A 512 -24.62 8.49 -0.64
N ILE A 513 -25.21 9.59 -0.18
CA ILE A 513 -26.25 10.32 -0.90
C ILE A 513 -25.56 11.47 -1.62
N LEU A 514 -25.76 11.52 -2.94
CA LEU A 514 -25.32 12.60 -3.81
C LEU A 514 -26.48 13.54 -4.10
N GLN A 515 -26.24 14.84 -3.97
CA GLN A 515 -27.16 15.89 -4.43
C GLN A 515 -26.43 16.79 -5.44
N ASP A 516 -27.01 17.02 -6.60
CA ASP A 516 -26.47 17.94 -7.62
C ASP A 516 -26.69 19.40 -7.20
N LEU A 517 -25.60 20.16 -7.08
CA LEU A 517 -25.65 21.56 -6.73
C LEU A 517 -26.16 22.47 -7.87
N SER A 518 -26.15 22.00 -9.14
CA SER A 518 -26.68 22.76 -10.27
C SER A 518 -28.22 22.76 -10.32
N ALA A 519 -28.86 21.80 -9.66
CA ALA A 519 -30.32 21.72 -9.57
C ALA A 519 -30.93 22.67 -8.50
N THR A 520 -30.10 23.26 -7.67
CA THR A 520 -30.52 24.10 -6.51
C THR A 520 -30.30 25.62 -6.78
N GLN A 521 -29.79 25.98 -7.94
CA GLN A 521 -29.62 27.36 -8.44
C GLN A 521 -30.63 27.66 -9.56
#